data_f9ea4a80d78caa0534248dda213e35e8
#
_entry.id   f9ea4a80d78caa0534248dda213e35e8
#
_cell.length_a   1.000
_cell.length_b   1.000
_cell.length_c   1.000
_cell.angle_alpha   90.00
_cell.angle_beta   90.00
_cell.angle_gamma   90.00
#
_symmetry.space_group_name_H-M   'P 1'
#
loop_
_entity.id
_entity.type
_entity.pdbx_description
1 polymer ?
#
loop_
_entity_poly.entity_id
_entity_poly.type
_entity_poly.pdbx_seq_one_letter_code
_entity_poly.pdbx_strand_id
1 'polypeptide(L)'
;MFLMSRKIKSLGVKMVLSGEGSDEIFGGYLYFHKAPNKKEFHEETCRKIKALHLYDCLRANKSTSAWGLEARVPFLDKNFINVAMDMDPECKMIRRDLGWIEKWVLRNAFDDDEKPYLPKHILYRQKEQFSDGVGYSWIDGLKDHANEHVSDSMMMNASFVYPENTPTTKEAYYYRTVFEKFYPKNAARLTVPGGPSVACSTAKAVEWDAAWSKLLDPSGRAALGVHDAAYEATPEKAHASLVDPVAENVFCPAHGESLLPAAAV
;
A
#
# COMPACT_ATOMS: atom_id res chain seq x y z
N MET A 1 1.47 8.53 11.70
CA MET A 1 2.89 8.15 11.93
C MET A 1 3.69 9.18 12.72
N PHE A 2 3.68 10.47 12.40
CA PHE A 2 4.46 11.50 13.11
C PHE A 2 4.18 11.55 14.63
N LEU A 3 2.91 11.66 15.05
CA LEU A 3 2.53 11.68 16.47
C LEU A 3 2.83 10.36 17.19
N MET A 4 2.63 9.23 16.50
CA MET A 4 3.00 7.91 16.99
C MET A 4 4.51 7.82 17.24
N SER A 5 5.32 8.27 16.30
CA SER A 5 6.78 8.30 16.45
C SER A 5 7.23 9.16 17.64
N ARG A 6 6.57 10.30 17.86
CA ARG A 6 6.81 11.13 19.07
C ARG A 6 6.53 10.34 20.35
N LYS A 7 5.41 9.62 20.40
CA LYS A 7 5.05 8.80 21.56
C LYS A 7 6.05 7.68 21.79
N ILE A 8 6.44 6.95 20.73
CA ILE A 8 7.44 5.89 20.79
C ILE A 8 8.76 6.43 21.33
N LYS A 9 9.20 7.58 20.81
CA LYS A 9 10.43 8.23 21.30
C LYS A 9 10.36 8.59 22.79
N SER A 10 9.21 9.08 23.25
CA SER A 10 9.01 9.44 24.66
C SER A 10 9.08 8.23 25.62
N LEU A 11 8.96 7.00 25.10
CA LEU A 11 9.15 5.75 25.84
C LEU A 11 10.62 5.31 25.88
N GLY A 12 11.55 6.11 25.36
CA GLY A 12 12.98 5.78 25.32
C GLY A 12 13.40 4.87 24.17
N VAL A 13 12.47 4.47 23.29
CA VAL A 13 12.77 3.63 22.11
C VAL A 13 13.55 4.44 21.09
N LYS A 14 14.57 3.84 20.48
CA LYS A 14 15.44 4.48 19.48
C LYS A 14 15.26 3.91 18.08
N MET A 15 14.75 2.70 17.95
CA MET A 15 14.58 1.98 16.69
C MET A 15 13.25 1.25 16.68
N VAL A 16 12.63 1.18 15.50
CA VAL A 16 11.40 0.43 15.25
C VAL A 16 11.55 -0.43 14.01
N LEU A 17 10.89 -1.58 13.99
CA LEU A 17 10.71 -2.39 12.80
C LEU A 17 9.42 -1.97 12.10
N SER A 18 9.45 -1.87 10.77
CA SER A 18 8.30 -1.54 9.95
C SER A 18 8.06 -2.58 8.87
N GLY A 19 6.79 -2.84 8.56
CA GLY A 19 6.35 -3.71 7.47
C GLY A 19 6.36 -3.06 6.09
N GLU A 20 6.94 -1.86 5.94
CA GLU A 20 7.03 -1.17 4.65
C GLU A 20 7.70 -2.04 3.59
N GLY A 21 7.17 -2.03 2.37
CA GLY A 21 7.66 -2.82 1.25
C GLY A 21 6.93 -4.15 1.04
N SER A 22 6.25 -4.68 2.06
CA SER A 22 5.55 -5.97 1.93
C SER A 22 4.38 -5.93 0.94
N ASP A 23 3.66 -4.83 0.88
CA ASP A 23 2.52 -4.66 -0.04
C ASP A 23 2.98 -4.53 -1.50
N GLU A 24 4.11 -3.90 -1.73
CA GLU A 24 4.71 -3.72 -3.04
C GLU A 24 5.29 -5.02 -3.59
N ILE A 25 5.95 -5.80 -2.74
CA ILE A 25 6.63 -7.04 -3.13
C ILE A 25 5.62 -8.18 -3.39
N PHE A 26 4.58 -8.25 -2.56
CA PHE A 26 3.62 -9.37 -2.57
C PHE A 26 2.23 -8.97 -3.07
N GLY A 27 2.07 -7.84 -3.73
CA GLY A 27 0.79 -7.39 -4.26
C GLY A 27 -0.30 -7.23 -3.20
N GLY A 28 0.05 -6.62 -2.06
CA GLY A 28 -0.85 -6.50 -0.92
C GLY A 28 -1.94 -5.44 -1.07
N TYR A 29 -1.86 -4.54 -2.05
CA TYR A 29 -2.89 -3.53 -2.27
C TYR A 29 -4.11 -4.14 -2.93
N LEU A 30 -5.31 -3.70 -2.54
CA LEU A 30 -6.57 -4.31 -2.97
C LEU A 30 -6.79 -4.30 -4.50
N TYR A 31 -6.24 -3.34 -5.23
CA TYR A 31 -6.36 -3.34 -6.69
C TYR A 31 -5.62 -4.50 -7.37
N PHE A 32 -4.65 -5.14 -6.72
CA PHE A 32 -3.99 -6.34 -7.24
C PHE A 32 -4.95 -7.53 -7.41
N HIS A 33 -6.12 -7.52 -6.75
CA HIS A 33 -7.20 -8.48 -7.00
C HIS A 33 -7.71 -8.46 -8.45
N LYS A 34 -7.44 -7.38 -9.19
CA LYS A 34 -7.83 -7.19 -10.58
C LYS A 34 -6.68 -7.35 -11.57
N ALA A 35 -5.51 -7.79 -11.11
CA ALA A 35 -4.38 -8.06 -11.99
C ALA A 35 -4.76 -9.12 -13.04
N PRO A 36 -4.67 -8.82 -14.35
CA PRO A 36 -5.21 -9.68 -15.39
C PRO A 36 -4.37 -10.95 -15.61
N ASN A 37 -3.09 -10.89 -15.30
CA ASN A 37 -2.14 -12.00 -15.47
C ASN A 37 -0.85 -11.75 -14.66
N LYS A 38 -0.02 -12.78 -14.56
CA LYS A 38 1.22 -12.76 -13.80
C LYS A 38 2.26 -11.75 -14.30
N LYS A 39 2.27 -11.46 -15.60
CA LYS A 39 3.20 -10.47 -16.18
C LYS A 39 2.85 -9.07 -15.73
N GLU A 40 1.60 -8.66 -15.86
CA GLU A 40 1.09 -7.36 -15.40
C GLU A 40 1.26 -7.19 -13.89
N PHE A 41 0.98 -8.26 -13.13
CA PHE A 41 1.21 -8.29 -11.70
C PHE A 41 2.68 -8.00 -11.35
N HIS A 42 3.62 -8.69 -11.99
CA HIS A 42 5.04 -8.52 -11.75
C HIS A 42 5.55 -7.13 -12.17
N GLU A 43 5.15 -6.65 -13.34
CA GLU A 43 5.51 -5.31 -13.80
C GLU A 43 5.06 -4.23 -12.82
N GLU A 44 3.85 -4.37 -12.27
CA GLU A 44 3.34 -3.43 -11.29
C GLU A 44 4.09 -3.51 -9.95
N THR A 45 4.41 -4.71 -9.45
CA THR A 45 5.26 -4.85 -8.25
C THR A 45 6.62 -4.19 -8.45
N CYS A 46 7.27 -4.40 -9.59
CA CYS A 46 8.53 -3.75 -9.94
C CYS A 46 8.39 -2.22 -9.96
N ARG A 47 7.34 -1.71 -10.59
CA ARG A 47 7.07 -0.28 -10.68
C ARG A 47 6.88 0.34 -9.28
N LYS A 48 6.12 -0.34 -8.42
CA LYS A 48 5.87 0.11 -7.04
C LYS A 48 7.14 0.15 -6.22
N ILE A 49 7.97 -0.90 -6.27
CA ILE A 49 9.25 -0.95 -5.55
C ILE A 49 10.17 0.19 -6.01
N LYS A 50 10.30 0.40 -7.33
CA LYS A 50 11.13 1.48 -7.89
C LYS A 50 10.69 2.87 -7.45
N ALA A 51 9.40 3.10 -7.26
CA ALA A 51 8.82 4.39 -6.87
C ALA A 51 8.62 4.55 -5.35
N LEU A 52 8.91 3.53 -4.54
CA LEU A 52 8.57 3.48 -3.12
C LEU A 52 9.20 4.61 -2.29
N HIS A 53 10.38 5.08 -2.70
CA HIS A 53 11.07 6.23 -2.09
C HIS A 53 10.32 7.56 -2.23
N LEU A 54 9.35 7.66 -3.16
CA LEU A 54 8.53 8.86 -3.38
C LEU A 54 7.25 8.85 -2.51
N TYR A 55 6.86 7.72 -1.94
CA TYR A 55 5.59 7.51 -1.26
C TYR A 55 5.75 6.98 0.16
N ASP A 56 5.50 5.69 0.36
CA ASP A 56 5.39 5.11 1.69
C ASP A 56 6.71 5.13 2.48
N CYS A 57 7.82 4.83 1.85
CA CYS A 57 9.14 4.94 2.49
C CYS A 57 9.51 6.39 2.80
N LEU A 58 9.13 7.35 1.96
CA LEU A 58 9.33 8.76 2.25
C LEU A 58 8.54 9.20 3.49
N ARG A 59 7.27 8.80 3.57
CA ARG A 59 6.41 9.06 4.72
C ARG A 59 6.97 8.42 5.99
N ALA A 60 7.31 7.14 5.94
CA ALA A 60 7.87 6.41 7.06
C ALA A 60 9.15 7.05 7.56
N ASN A 61 10.10 7.34 6.67
CA ASN A 61 11.37 7.96 7.01
C ASN A 61 11.19 9.35 7.63
N LYS A 62 10.42 10.24 7.00
CA LYS A 62 10.23 11.61 7.50
C LYS A 62 9.53 11.66 8.85
N SER A 63 8.53 10.79 9.06
CA SER A 63 7.78 10.78 10.31
C SER A 63 8.57 10.20 11.49
N THR A 64 9.46 9.23 11.26
CA THR A 64 10.30 8.64 12.30
C THR A 64 11.54 9.49 12.57
N SER A 65 12.25 9.92 11.53
CA SER A 65 13.47 10.72 11.66
C SER A 65 13.23 12.08 12.31
N ALA A 66 12.04 12.67 12.15
CA ALA A 66 11.64 13.90 12.83
C ALA A 66 11.77 13.83 14.37
N TRP A 67 11.71 12.62 14.93
CA TRP A 67 11.84 12.35 16.36
C TRP A 67 13.12 11.58 16.72
N GLY A 68 14.04 11.44 15.78
CA GLY A 68 15.27 10.68 15.98
C GLY A 68 15.02 9.20 16.25
N LEU A 69 13.98 8.62 15.61
CA LEU A 69 13.77 7.19 15.55
C LEU A 69 14.38 6.63 14.26
N GLU A 70 15.06 5.50 14.38
CA GLU A 70 15.52 4.71 13.25
C GLU A 70 14.42 3.72 12.84
N ALA A 71 13.95 3.80 11.61
CA ALA A 71 13.05 2.80 11.03
C ALA A 71 13.87 1.75 10.27
N ARG A 72 13.71 0.48 10.62
CA ARG A 72 14.25 -0.66 9.90
C ARG A 72 13.15 -1.37 9.15
N VAL A 73 13.43 -1.73 7.91
CA VAL A 73 12.46 -2.23 6.92
C VAL A 73 12.91 -3.59 6.36
N PRO A 74 12.72 -4.69 7.11
CA PRO A 74 13.24 -6.02 6.73
C PRO A 74 12.79 -6.48 5.34
N PHE A 75 11.57 -6.14 4.91
CA PHE A 75 11.07 -6.47 3.57
C PHE A 75 11.84 -5.78 2.44
N LEU A 76 12.57 -4.70 2.74
CA LEU A 76 13.38 -3.97 1.76
C LEU A 76 14.86 -4.35 1.83
N ASP A 77 15.23 -5.39 2.57
CA ASP A 77 16.55 -5.98 2.47
C ASP A 77 16.79 -6.49 1.04
N LYS A 78 17.97 -6.19 0.47
CA LYS A 78 18.26 -6.50 -0.94
C LYS A 78 18.19 -8.00 -1.23
N ASN A 79 18.70 -8.84 -0.33
CA ASN A 79 18.66 -10.29 -0.52
C ASN A 79 17.23 -10.82 -0.42
N PHE A 80 16.43 -10.27 0.51
CA PHE A 80 15.03 -10.62 0.62
C PHE A 80 14.25 -10.22 -0.63
N ILE A 81 14.44 -8.99 -1.14
CA ILE A 81 13.81 -8.53 -2.39
C ILE A 81 14.18 -9.46 -3.54
N ASN A 82 15.46 -9.80 -3.69
CA ASN A 82 15.90 -10.69 -4.77
C ASN A 82 15.15 -12.03 -4.70
N VAL A 83 15.16 -12.70 -3.55
CA VAL A 83 14.45 -13.98 -3.39
C VAL A 83 12.95 -13.83 -3.66
N ALA A 84 12.32 -12.80 -3.12
CA ALA A 84 10.88 -12.60 -3.29
C ALA A 84 10.49 -12.22 -4.72
N MET A 85 11.36 -11.54 -5.48
CA MET A 85 11.10 -11.16 -6.86
C MET A 85 11.48 -12.26 -7.87
N ASP A 86 12.34 -13.21 -7.49
CA ASP A 86 12.65 -14.41 -8.27
C ASP A 86 11.54 -15.47 -8.22
N MET A 87 10.61 -15.38 -7.25
CA MET A 87 9.44 -16.25 -7.22
C MET A 87 8.59 -16.07 -8.47
N ASP A 88 8.02 -17.16 -9.01
CA ASP A 88 7.00 -17.03 -10.07
C ASP A 88 5.89 -16.10 -9.57
N PRO A 89 5.61 -15.01 -10.28
CA PRO A 89 4.57 -14.06 -9.89
C PRO A 89 3.20 -14.70 -9.73
N GLU A 90 2.92 -15.83 -10.38
CA GLU A 90 1.69 -16.58 -10.23
C GLU A 90 1.47 -17.04 -8.77
N CYS A 91 2.53 -17.41 -8.07
CA CYS A 91 2.47 -17.82 -6.66
C CYS A 91 2.12 -16.65 -5.73
N LYS A 92 2.29 -15.42 -6.18
CA LYS A 92 1.94 -14.20 -5.42
C LYS A 92 0.57 -13.62 -5.80
N MET A 93 0.00 -14.06 -6.93
CA MET A 93 -1.32 -13.60 -7.39
C MET A 93 -2.43 -14.05 -6.46
N ILE A 94 -3.48 -13.24 -6.42
CA ILE A 94 -4.73 -13.60 -5.74
C ILE A 94 -5.46 -14.63 -6.63
N ARG A 95 -5.76 -15.78 -6.05
CA ARG A 95 -6.43 -16.89 -6.72
C ARG A 95 -7.67 -17.26 -5.92
N ARG A 96 -8.81 -16.69 -6.30
CA ARG A 96 -10.10 -16.92 -5.62
C ARG A 96 -10.54 -18.38 -5.69
N ASP A 97 -10.24 -19.04 -6.79
CA ASP A 97 -10.49 -20.46 -7.02
C ASP A 97 -9.74 -21.37 -6.04
N LEU A 98 -8.61 -20.91 -5.51
CA LEU A 98 -7.79 -21.60 -4.52
C LEU A 98 -7.92 -21.02 -3.10
N GLY A 99 -8.75 -20.00 -2.91
CA GLY A 99 -8.86 -19.28 -1.63
C GLY A 99 -7.64 -18.42 -1.30
N TRP A 100 -6.78 -18.14 -2.28
CA TRP A 100 -5.59 -17.32 -2.06
C TRP A 100 -5.94 -15.84 -2.08
N ILE A 101 -5.76 -15.19 -0.96
CA ILE A 101 -5.95 -13.75 -0.78
C ILE A 101 -4.64 -12.99 -1.03
N GLU A 102 -4.66 -11.67 -0.91
CA GLU A 102 -3.46 -10.86 -1.03
C GLU A 102 -2.37 -11.30 -0.04
N LYS A 103 -1.11 -11.31 -0.50
CA LYS A 103 0.08 -11.77 0.26
C LYS A 103 0.01 -13.24 0.68
N TRP A 104 -0.73 -14.08 -0.04
CA TRP A 104 -0.91 -15.48 0.30
C TRP A 104 0.40 -16.20 0.65
N VAL A 105 1.41 -16.10 -0.23
CA VAL A 105 2.69 -16.79 -0.03
C VAL A 105 3.37 -16.40 1.28
N LEU A 106 3.27 -15.13 1.66
CA LEU A 106 3.82 -14.64 2.94
C LEU A 106 3.00 -15.17 4.12
N ARG A 107 1.67 -15.11 4.05
CA ARG A 107 0.77 -15.59 5.11
C ARG A 107 0.94 -17.08 5.33
N ASN A 108 0.95 -17.85 4.26
CA ASN A 108 1.11 -19.30 4.30
C ASN A 108 2.46 -19.73 4.88
N ALA A 109 3.52 -18.97 4.66
CA ALA A 109 4.83 -19.23 5.26
C ALA A 109 4.85 -19.14 6.79
N PHE A 110 3.86 -18.48 7.41
CA PHE A 110 3.71 -18.33 8.86
C PHE A 110 2.46 -19.05 9.40
N ASP A 111 1.80 -19.88 8.57
CA ASP A 111 0.65 -20.68 8.98
C ASP A 111 1.10 -22.06 9.45
N ASP A 112 1.48 -22.15 10.70
CA ASP A 112 1.95 -23.37 11.35
C ASP A 112 0.96 -23.76 12.45
N ASP A 113 0.31 -24.92 12.30
CA ASP A 113 -0.68 -25.41 13.25
C ASP A 113 -0.05 -25.97 14.54
N GLU A 114 1.21 -26.44 14.49
CA GLU A 114 1.89 -26.97 15.66
C GLU A 114 2.51 -25.85 16.52
N LYS A 115 3.02 -24.80 15.87
CA LYS A 115 3.66 -23.65 16.53
C LYS A 115 3.22 -22.35 15.90
N PRO A 116 1.96 -21.94 16.08
CA PRO A 116 1.42 -20.77 15.42
C PRO A 116 2.18 -19.50 15.81
N TYR A 117 2.72 -18.80 14.82
CA TYR A 117 3.34 -17.48 15.01
C TYR A 117 2.31 -16.42 15.34
N LEU A 118 1.12 -16.51 14.74
CA LEU A 118 0.00 -15.59 14.91
C LEU A 118 -1.31 -16.38 14.96
N PRO A 119 -2.30 -15.91 15.73
CA PRO A 119 -3.66 -16.46 15.62
C PRO A 119 -4.18 -16.32 14.19
N LYS A 120 -4.91 -17.31 13.68
CA LYS A 120 -5.39 -17.33 12.28
C LYS A 120 -6.19 -16.10 11.89
N HIS A 121 -7.03 -15.57 12.78
CA HIS A 121 -7.80 -14.35 12.52
C HIS A 121 -6.93 -13.08 12.37
N ILE A 122 -5.70 -13.09 12.87
CA ILE A 122 -4.71 -12.04 12.63
C ILE A 122 -3.93 -12.34 11.35
N LEU A 123 -3.49 -13.58 11.16
CA LEU A 123 -2.68 -14.00 10.01
C LEU A 123 -3.42 -13.75 8.69
N TYR A 124 -4.73 -14.04 8.65
CA TYR A 124 -5.60 -13.87 7.49
C TYR A 124 -6.48 -12.63 7.54
N ARG A 125 -6.15 -11.67 8.43
CA ARG A 125 -6.86 -10.40 8.51
C ARG A 125 -6.78 -9.65 7.18
N GLN A 126 -7.90 -9.00 6.84
CA GLN A 126 -7.99 -8.08 5.70
C GLN A 126 -6.86 -7.05 5.69
N LYS A 127 -6.32 -6.80 4.51
CA LYS A 127 -5.39 -5.67 4.30
C LYS A 127 -6.12 -4.36 4.53
N GLU A 128 -5.60 -3.57 5.45
CA GLU A 128 -6.01 -2.19 5.67
C GLU A 128 -4.82 -1.25 5.48
N GLN A 129 -5.10 -0.05 4.99
CA GLN A 129 -4.13 1.02 5.01
C GLN A 129 -4.04 1.60 6.42
N PHE A 130 -2.94 2.26 6.72
CA PHE A 130 -2.77 2.87 8.04
C PHE A 130 -3.87 3.89 8.36
N SER A 131 -4.32 4.65 7.36
CA SER A 131 -5.43 5.59 7.46
C SER A 131 -6.76 4.92 7.78
N ASP A 132 -7.02 3.75 7.17
CA ASP A 132 -8.26 3.01 7.37
C ASP A 132 -8.28 2.35 8.76
N GLY A 133 -7.14 1.84 9.20
CA GLY A 133 -6.96 1.21 10.51
C GLY A 133 -7.19 2.12 11.72
N VAL A 134 -7.10 3.46 11.55
CA VAL A 134 -7.48 4.42 12.61
C VAL A 134 -8.98 4.75 12.61
N GLY A 135 -9.72 4.25 11.60
CA GLY A 135 -11.17 4.41 11.46
C GLY A 135 -11.58 5.40 10.37
N TYR A 136 -12.62 5.06 9.64
CA TYR A 136 -13.11 5.86 8.52
C TYR A 136 -13.65 7.24 8.94
N SER A 137 -14.14 7.40 10.16
CA SER A 137 -14.53 8.68 10.71
C SER A 137 -13.40 9.72 10.72
N TRP A 138 -12.15 9.27 10.81
CA TRP A 138 -11.00 10.15 10.69
C TRP A 138 -10.85 10.72 9.28
N ILE A 139 -11.12 9.93 8.26
CA ILE A 139 -11.09 10.36 6.85
C ILE A 139 -12.19 11.40 6.62
N ASP A 140 -13.40 11.11 7.07
CA ASP A 140 -14.54 12.03 6.94
C ASP A 140 -14.30 13.34 7.68
N GLY A 141 -13.81 13.27 8.91
CA GLY A 141 -13.45 14.45 9.69
C GLY A 141 -12.38 15.34 9.04
N LEU A 142 -11.40 14.76 8.33
CA LEU A 142 -10.44 15.55 7.57
C LEU A 142 -11.06 16.22 6.34
N LYS A 143 -11.97 15.54 5.64
CA LYS A 143 -12.72 16.11 4.52
C LYS A 143 -13.63 17.25 4.99
N ASP A 144 -14.34 17.06 6.08
CA ASP A 144 -15.21 18.08 6.68
C ASP A 144 -14.40 19.30 7.10
N HIS A 145 -13.28 19.09 7.77
CA HIS A 145 -12.34 20.16 8.14
C HIS A 145 -11.87 20.94 6.91
N ALA A 146 -11.50 20.25 5.83
CA ALA A 146 -11.08 20.90 4.60
C ALA A 146 -12.24 21.69 3.95
N ASN A 147 -13.46 21.17 3.98
CA ASN A 147 -14.65 21.84 3.47
C ASN A 147 -14.96 23.14 4.24
N GLU A 148 -14.73 23.17 5.53
CA GLU A 148 -14.87 24.38 6.35
C GLU A 148 -13.83 25.46 6.03
N HIS A 149 -12.62 25.05 5.64
CA HIS A 149 -11.49 25.98 5.44
C HIS A 149 -11.26 26.39 3.98
N VAL A 150 -11.83 25.66 3.03
CA VAL A 150 -11.65 25.92 1.59
C VAL A 150 -13.00 26.24 0.94
N SER A 151 -13.21 27.49 0.58
CA SER A 151 -14.42 27.92 -0.10
C SER A 151 -14.47 27.48 -1.57
N ASP A 152 -15.66 27.51 -2.18
CA ASP A 152 -15.81 27.23 -3.61
C ASP A 152 -15.09 28.27 -4.46
N SER A 153 -15.03 29.53 -4.01
CA SER A 153 -14.26 30.58 -4.67
C SER A 153 -12.77 30.27 -4.66
N MET A 154 -12.23 29.72 -3.57
CA MET A 154 -10.82 29.29 -3.54
C MET A 154 -10.58 28.15 -4.53
N MET A 155 -11.50 27.17 -4.63
CA MET A 155 -11.39 26.10 -5.60
C MET A 155 -11.47 26.58 -7.05
N MET A 156 -12.36 27.51 -7.37
CA MET A 156 -12.45 28.11 -8.71
C MET A 156 -11.14 28.79 -9.14
N ASN A 157 -10.41 29.35 -8.20
CA ASN A 157 -9.13 30.02 -8.44
C ASN A 157 -7.90 29.11 -8.21
N ALA A 158 -8.10 27.81 -7.99
CA ALA A 158 -7.03 26.88 -7.64
C ALA A 158 -5.89 26.83 -8.68
N SER A 159 -6.22 26.89 -9.98
CA SER A 159 -5.23 26.87 -11.05
C SER A 159 -4.41 28.15 -11.14
N PHE A 160 -4.97 29.27 -10.69
CA PHE A 160 -4.24 30.53 -10.62
C PHE A 160 -3.30 30.56 -9.39
N VAL A 161 -3.78 30.10 -8.24
CA VAL A 161 -3.00 30.08 -6.99
C VAL A 161 -1.93 28.99 -7.01
N TYR A 162 -2.26 27.82 -7.55
CA TYR A 162 -1.39 26.64 -7.63
C TYR A 162 -1.35 26.12 -9.08
N PRO A 163 -0.61 26.78 -9.98
CA PRO A 163 -0.57 26.40 -11.39
C PRO A 163 0.10 25.05 -11.65
N GLU A 164 0.99 24.62 -10.75
CA GLU A 164 1.69 23.35 -10.81
C GLU A 164 0.99 22.32 -9.93
N ASN A 165 0.66 21.16 -10.47
CA ASN A 165 -0.04 20.10 -9.76
C ASN A 165 -1.29 20.62 -9.02
N THR A 166 -2.14 21.32 -9.77
CA THR A 166 -3.33 22.02 -9.27
C THR A 166 -4.24 21.09 -8.48
N PRO A 167 -4.60 21.42 -7.24
CA PRO A 167 -5.50 20.60 -6.45
C PRO A 167 -6.90 20.58 -7.05
N THR A 168 -7.52 19.41 -7.13
CA THR A 168 -8.83 19.18 -7.72
C THR A 168 -9.95 18.97 -6.68
N THR A 169 -9.60 18.86 -5.42
CA THR A 169 -10.54 18.73 -4.30
C THR A 169 -10.21 19.73 -3.20
N LYS A 170 -11.18 20.07 -2.35
CA LYS A 170 -10.96 20.95 -1.19
C LYS A 170 -9.95 20.36 -0.22
N GLU A 171 -9.98 19.05 -0.03
CA GLU A 171 -8.99 18.35 0.80
C GLU A 171 -7.58 18.49 0.23
N ALA A 172 -7.39 18.25 -1.06
CA ALA A 172 -6.10 18.45 -1.74
C ALA A 172 -5.64 19.90 -1.68
N TYR A 173 -6.57 20.87 -1.84
CA TYR A 173 -6.28 22.29 -1.71
C TYR A 173 -5.80 22.64 -0.29
N TYR A 174 -6.49 22.12 0.72
CA TYR A 174 -6.11 22.34 2.11
C TYR A 174 -4.70 21.81 2.40
N TYR A 175 -4.40 20.59 1.99
CA TYR A 175 -3.06 20.00 2.13
C TYR A 175 -2.00 20.80 1.37
N ARG A 176 -2.33 21.28 0.17
CA ARG A 176 -1.41 22.14 -0.60
C ARG A 176 -1.12 23.43 0.14
N THR A 177 -2.12 24.06 0.72
CA THR A 177 -1.96 25.30 1.52
C THR A 177 -1.03 25.06 2.72
N VAL A 178 -1.22 23.95 3.43
CA VAL A 178 -0.34 23.59 4.56
C VAL A 178 1.09 23.32 4.07
N PHE A 179 1.24 22.58 2.96
CA PHE A 179 2.54 22.28 2.38
C PHE A 179 3.31 23.57 2.01
N GLU A 180 2.68 24.48 1.29
CA GLU A 180 3.30 25.76 0.86
C GLU A 180 3.71 26.66 2.04
N LYS A 181 3.00 26.58 3.16
CA LYS A 181 3.36 27.30 4.38
C LYS A 181 4.72 26.87 4.93
N PHE A 182 5.04 25.58 4.84
CA PHE A 182 6.29 25.03 5.36
C PHE A 182 7.38 24.90 4.29
N TYR A 183 7.00 24.72 3.03
CA TYR A 183 7.89 24.48 1.89
C TYR A 183 7.59 25.44 0.71
N PRO A 184 7.79 26.75 0.86
CA PRO A 184 7.36 27.74 -0.14
C PRO A 184 8.24 27.77 -1.41
N LYS A 185 9.36 27.05 -1.42
CA LYS A 185 10.31 27.08 -2.55
C LYS A 185 9.85 26.15 -3.68
N ASN A 186 10.03 26.61 -4.92
CA ASN A 186 9.68 25.84 -6.12
C ASN A 186 10.37 24.45 -6.15
N ALA A 187 11.62 24.38 -5.73
CA ALA A 187 12.35 23.11 -5.65
C ALA A 187 11.63 22.05 -4.78
N ALA A 188 10.96 22.46 -3.71
CA ALA A 188 10.17 21.56 -2.88
C ALA A 188 8.90 21.07 -3.60
N ARG A 189 8.24 21.94 -4.36
CA ARG A 189 7.05 21.59 -5.16
C ARG A 189 7.36 20.54 -6.21
N LEU A 190 8.50 20.68 -6.89
CA LEU A 190 8.94 19.76 -7.93
C LEU A 190 9.28 18.35 -7.41
N THR A 191 9.46 18.17 -6.10
CA THR A 191 9.67 16.85 -5.50
C THR A 191 8.39 16.09 -5.21
N VAL A 192 7.22 16.74 -5.30
CA VAL A 192 5.92 16.10 -5.03
C VAL A 192 5.45 15.39 -6.30
N PRO A 193 5.22 14.08 -6.26
CA PRO A 193 4.67 13.35 -7.41
C PRO A 193 3.28 13.89 -7.77
N GLY A 194 3.08 14.14 -9.06
CA GLY A 194 1.77 14.48 -9.61
C GLY A 194 1.01 13.24 -10.07
N GLY A 195 -0.25 13.44 -10.45
CA GLY A 195 -1.08 12.42 -11.04
C GLY A 195 -2.44 12.27 -10.37
N PRO A 196 -3.32 11.40 -10.91
CA PRO A 196 -4.66 11.21 -10.37
C PRO A 196 -4.60 10.55 -8.99
N SER A 197 -5.43 11.06 -8.07
CA SER A 197 -5.72 10.39 -6.80
C SER A 197 -6.93 9.47 -7.02
N VAL A 198 -6.69 8.17 -7.00
CA VAL A 198 -7.72 7.14 -7.10
C VAL A 198 -7.62 6.21 -5.89
N ALA A 199 -8.66 5.43 -5.63
CA ALA A 199 -8.56 4.36 -4.64
C ALA A 199 -7.31 3.54 -4.93
N CYS A 200 -6.48 3.30 -3.91
CA CYS A 200 -5.17 2.65 -4.03
C CYS A 200 -4.10 3.46 -4.78
N SER A 201 -4.36 4.73 -5.10
CA SER A 201 -3.39 5.73 -5.56
C SER A 201 -2.51 5.33 -6.74
N THR A 202 -3.07 4.65 -7.76
CA THR A 202 -2.32 4.27 -8.95
C THR A 202 -3.17 4.29 -10.21
N ALA A 203 -2.61 4.80 -11.31
CA ALA A 203 -3.24 4.75 -12.62
C ALA A 203 -3.46 3.31 -13.10
N LYS A 204 -2.59 2.38 -12.70
CA LYS A 204 -2.69 0.96 -13.06
C LYS A 204 -3.97 0.30 -12.53
N ALA A 205 -4.47 0.72 -11.37
CA ALA A 205 -5.75 0.25 -10.85
C ALA A 205 -6.91 0.53 -11.83
N VAL A 206 -6.92 1.72 -12.44
CA VAL A 206 -7.93 2.13 -13.42
C VAL A 206 -7.80 1.36 -14.74
N GLU A 207 -6.57 1.04 -15.14
CA GLU A 207 -6.32 0.21 -16.33
C GLU A 207 -6.86 -1.21 -16.14
N TRP A 208 -6.68 -1.79 -14.97
CA TRP A 208 -7.14 -3.15 -14.66
C TRP A 208 -8.64 -3.23 -14.41
N ASP A 209 -9.23 -2.18 -13.87
CA ASP A 209 -10.67 -2.08 -13.67
C ASP A 209 -11.14 -0.63 -13.76
N ALA A 210 -11.80 -0.28 -14.86
CA ALA A 210 -12.29 1.08 -15.10
C ALA A 210 -13.30 1.57 -14.03
N ALA A 211 -13.89 0.67 -13.23
CA ALA A 211 -14.78 1.05 -12.13
C ALA A 211 -14.07 1.94 -11.10
N TRP A 212 -12.75 1.77 -10.91
CA TRP A 212 -11.95 2.61 -10.02
C TRP A 212 -11.99 4.10 -10.38
N SER A 213 -12.13 4.44 -11.67
CA SER A 213 -12.22 5.84 -12.12
C SER A 213 -13.49 6.55 -11.66
N LYS A 214 -14.53 5.79 -11.32
CA LYS A 214 -15.84 6.32 -10.88
C LYS A 214 -15.91 6.51 -9.37
N LEU A 215 -14.92 6.04 -8.63
CA LEU A 215 -14.87 6.14 -7.18
C LEU A 215 -14.32 7.51 -6.79
N LEU A 216 -15.19 8.34 -6.25
CA LEU A 216 -14.82 9.67 -5.77
C LEU A 216 -14.06 9.65 -4.44
N ASP A 217 -14.17 8.55 -3.71
CA ASP A 217 -13.46 8.35 -2.46
C ASP A 217 -12.18 7.53 -2.67
N PRO A 218 -10.98 8.13 -2.56
CA PRO A 218 -9.71 7.42 -2.70
C PRO A 218 -9.34 6.57 -1.47
N SER A 219 -10.21 6.47 -0.47
CA SER A 219 -9.98 5.65 0.72
C SER A 219 -10.14 4.15 0.45
N GLY A 220 -9.67 3.33 1.38
CA GLY A 220 -9.86 1.88 1.33
C GLY A 220 -11.32 1.43 1.32
N ARG A 221 -12.26 2.29 1.79
CA ARG A 221 -13.70 2.03 1.69
C ARG A 221 -14.17 1.74 0.29
N ALA A 222 -13.59 2.41 -0.70
CA ALA A 222 -13.90 2.19 -2.11
C ALA A 222 -13.57 0.76 -2.59
N ALA A 223 -12.72 0.05 -1.85
CA ALA A 223 -12.24 -1.29 -2.17
C ALA A 223 -12.89 -2.40 -1.33
N LEU A 224 -13.75 -2.07 -0.35
CA LEU A 224 -14.38 -3.07 0.54
C LEU A 224 -15.12 -4.16 -0.24
N GLY A 225 -15.89 -3.81 -1.27
CA GLY A 225 -16.59 -4.80 -2.11
C GLY A 225 -15.65 -5.74 -2.87
N VAL A 226 -14.41 -5.36 -3.12
CA VAL A 226 -13.39 -6.26 -3.71
C VAL A 226 -12.99 -7.31 -2.68
N HIS A 227 -12.87 -6.90 -1.43
CA HIS A 227 -12.45 -7.73 -0.32
C HIS A 227 -13.57 -8.69 0.10
N ASP A 228 -14.78 -8.17 0.32
CA ASP A 228 -15.95 -8.96 0.69
C ASP A 228 -16.18 -10.08 -0.33
N ALA A 229 -16.13 -9.77 -1.62
CA ALA A 229 -16.22 -10.77 -2.69
C ALA A 229 -15.08 -11.81 -2.67
N ALA A 230 -13.94 -11.51 -2.08
CA ALA A 230 -12.84 -12.46 -1.91
C ALA A 230 -13.07 -13.37 -0.68
N TYR A 231 -13.80 -12.89 0.33
CA TYR A 231 -14.09 -13.60 1.58
C TYR A 231 -15.49 -14.20 1.63
N GLU A 232 -16.46 -13.77 0.82
CA GLU A 232 -17.79 -14.37 0.68
C GLU A 232 -17.76 -15.78 0.04
N ALA A 233 -16.64 -16.21 -0.49
CA ALA A 233 -16.39 -17.62 -0.74
C ALA A 233 -16.23 -18.35 0.61
N THR A 234 -17.35 -18.46 1.31
CA THR A 234 -17.66 -19.23 2.52
C THR A 234 -16.50 -19.49 3.49
N PRO A 235 -16.64 -19.06 4.75
CA PRO A 235 -15.70 -19.41 5.83
C PRO A 235 -15.44 -20.94 5.91
N GLU A 236 -16.42 -21.77 5.57
CA GLU A 236 -16.29 -23.23 5.55
C GLU A 236 -15.46 -23.76 4.37
N LYS A 237 -15.53 -23.16 3.19
CA LYS A 237 -14.73 -23.61 2.04
C LYS A 237 -13.30 -23.06 2.08
N ALA A 238 -13.09 -21.88 2.61
CA ALA A 238 -11.75 -21.38 2.88
C ALA A 238 -11.04 -22.26 3.93
N HIS A 239 -11.74 -22.72 4.95
CA HIS A 239 -11.20 -23.67 5.92
C HIS A 239 -11.05 -25.09 5.34
N ALA A 240 -11.95 -25.56 4.50
CA ALA A 240 -11.88 -26.90 3.92
C ALA A 240 -10.79 -27.03 2.85
N SER A 241 -10.51 -25.95 2.08
CA SER A 241 -9.39 -25.94 1.12
C SER A 241 -8.03 -25.70 1.80
N LEU A 242 -8.03 -25.17 3.02
CA LEU A 242 -6.82 -25.04 3.86
C LEU A 242 -6.46 -26.35 4.58
N VAL A 243 -7.35 -27.34 4.57
CA VAL A 243 -7.18 -28.64 5.27
C VAL A 243 -6.85 -29.78 4.32
N ASP A 244 -6.83 -29.57 3.01
CA ASP A 244 -6.41 -30.61 2.06
C ASP A 244 -4.89 -30.50 1.80
N PRO A 245 -4.06 -31.33 2.47
CA PRO A 245 -2.60 -31.21 2.46
C PRO A 245 -1.95 -31.87 1.24
N VAL A 246 -2.67 -32.07 0.16
CA VAL A 246 -2.10 -32.67 -1.05
C VAL A 246 -2.08 -31.68 -2.21
N ALA A 247 -1.63 -30.47 -1.94
CA ALA A 247 -0.85 -29.76 -2.95
C ALA A 247 0.58 -30.27 -2.76
N GLU A 248 0.92 -31.35 -3.44
CA GLU A 248 2.30 -31.78 -3.64
C GLU A 248 3.15 -30.53 -3.88
N ASN A 249 4.20 -30.33 -3.09
CA ASN A 249 5.28 -29.40 -3.23
C ASN A 249 5.24 -28.57 -4.54
N VAL A 250 4.44 -27.52 -4.58
CA VAL A 250 4.59 -26.49 -5.59
C VAL A 250 5.80 -25.67 -5.17
N PHE A 251 6.94 -26.32 -5.32
CA PHE A 251 8.22 -25.61 -5.35
C PHE A 251 8.15 -24.72 -6.58
N CYS A 252 7.90 -23.43 -6.39
CA CYS A 252 7.96 -22.48 -7.48
C CYS A 252 9.38 -22.50 -8.04
N PRO A 253 9.62 -23.00 -9.29
CA PRO A 253 10.95 -23.04 -9.85
C PRO A 253 11.49 -21.61 -9.98
N ALA A 254 12.65 -21.34 -9.41
CA ALA A 254 13.37 -20.11 -9.59
C ALA A 254 13.71 -19.94 -11.07
N HIS A 255 13.26 -18.86 -11.70
CA HIS A 255 13.75 -18.47 -13.01
C HIS A 255 15.15 -17.86 -12.85
N GLY A 256 16.14 -18.56 -13.39
CA GLY A 256 17.56 -18.23 -13.25
C GLY A 256 18.05 -17.11 -14.15
N GLU A 257 17.44 -15.92 -14.10
CA GLU A 257 18.06 -14.71 -14.63
C GLU A 257 17.75 -13.54 -13.70
N SER A 258 18.79 -13.00 -13.09
CA SER A 258 18.74 -11.78 -12.26
C SER A 258 18.25 -10.60 -13.10
N LEU A 259 17.04 -10.13 -12.85
CA LEU A 259 16.39 -9.02 -13.58
C LEU A 259 16.71 -7.64 -13.02
N LEU A 260 17.64 -7.51 -12.10
CA LEU A 260 18.07 -6.20 -11.64
C LEU A 260 19.44 -5.89 -12.27
N PRO A 261 19.56 -4.85 -13.14
CA PRO A 261 20.86 -4.34 -13.51
C PRO A 261 21.56 -3.85 -12.24
N ALA A 262 22.82 -4.20 -12.07
CA ALA A 262 23.66 -3.69 -11.01
C ALA A 262 23.52 -2.17 -10.97
N ALA A 263 22.84 -1.65 -9.96
CA ALA A 263 22.74 -0.22 -9.73
C ALA A 263 24.16 0.23 -9.42
N ALA A 264 24.76 1.00 -10.33
CA ALA A 264 25.94 1.77 -10.01
C ALA A 264 25.64 2.67 -8.82
N VAL A 265 26.55 2.68 -7.88
CA VAL A 265 26.64 3.46 -6.64
C VAL A 265 26.28 4.91 -6.84
#